data_29489a6ae1bcbf1c3a36f1ae1f0334b2
#
_entry.id   29489a6ae1bcbf1c3a36f1ae1f0334b2
#
_cell.length_a   1.000
_cell.length_b   1.000
_cell.length_c   1.000
_cell.angle_alpha   90.00
_cell.angle_beta   90.00
_cell.angle_gamma   90.00
#
_symmetry.space_group_name_H-M   'P 1'
#
loop_
_entity.id
_entity.type
_entity.pdbx_description
1 polymer ?
#
loop_
_entity_poly.entity_id
_entity_poly.type
_entity_poly.pdbx_seq_one_letter_code
_entity_poly.pdbx_strand_id
1 'polypeptide(L)'
;MLQAIPYILFILYYYILAILELSNIKPKKNCIVCASLFMMVFFLGFRGFIGADWINYYPNFRDVPTIYEYNWLQYAFSSYYEPFFQVFTSIIKSVYNNYFFYLFINVLIDAIILHYFFSRYSPTYAFSFLIFFVMGGLAIEVDLLRNVKSIMLFLLSVKYIEQKKFLKYLLLNLCGAMFHLTSLLYIPFYFIAKRYLSRRVFIILFSIGVFILVFKINFFSHIVGGIGTILGERFSIMIEAYFFDGDYPPQGLTIGLFDRILTTVLVVVYYNKIIDTRKVNIIFINAYIIYMLVFFYTSESNVVAARLGKLFYFSYWILVPLIYKSMKCKMNRAFFLAYLLIISCYKIGTQRSGSIVDEYENVIFGYETYEERYPKFGVPVK
;
A
#
# COMPACT_ATOMS: atom_id res chain seq x y z
N MET A 1 -4.51 -3.25 24.46
CA MET A 1 -4.47 -1.77 24.27
C MET A 1 -3.06 -1.20 24.33
N LEU A 2 -2.21 -1.61 25.28
CA LEU A 2 -0.83 -1.10 25.42
C LEU A 2 0.03 -1.26 24.17
N GLN A 3 -0.07 -2.39 23.47
CA GLN A 3 0.69 -2.68 22.24
C GLN A 3 0.39 -1.75 21.05
N ALA A 4 -0.80 -1.17 20.99
CA ALA A 4 -1.17 -0.22 19.94
C ALA A 4 -0.62 1.21 20.17
N ILE A 5 -0.14 1.52 21.38
CA ILE A 5 0.30 2.89 21.74
C ILE A 5 1.38 3.42 20.80
N PRO A 6 2.47 2.70 20.47
CA PRO A 6 3.50 3.22 19.57
C PRO A 6 2.95 3.59 18.20
N TYR A 7 2.06 2.78 17.65
CA TYR A 7 1.42 3.01 16.35
C TYR A 7 0.44 4.20 16.40
N ILE A 8 -0.30 4.34 17.50
CA ILE A 8 -1.19 5.51 17.72
C ILE A 8 -0.35 6.79 17.82
N LEU A 9 0.74 6.78 18.58
CA LEU A 9 1.63 7.93 18.70
C LEU A 9 2.27 8.29 17.36
N PHE A 10 2.66 7.28 16.56
CA PHE A 10 3.18 7.48 15.21
C PHE A 10 2.16 8.17 14.30
N ILE A 11 0.90 7.75 14.31
CA ILE A 11 -0.16 8.38 13.51
C ILE A 11 -0.49 9.78 14.05
N LEU A 12 -0.56 9.96 15.39
CA LEU A 12 -0.79 11.28 15.98
C LEU A 12 0.31 12.27 15.63
N TYR A 13 1.57 11.82 15.56
CA TYR A 13 2.67 12.65 15.09
C TYR A 13 2.40 13.19 13.66
N TYR A 14 2.05 12.31 12.71
CA TYR A 14 1.72 12.76 11.36
C TYR A 14 0.46 13.60 11.31
N TYR A 15 -0.50 13.33 12.18
CA TYR A 15 -1.71 14.14 12.30
C TYR A 15 -1.38 15.57 12.75
N ILE A 16 -0.51 15.72 13.75
CA ILE A 16 -0.01 17.03 14.19
C ILE A 16 0.75 17.73 13.07
N LEU A 17 1.67 17.05 12.38
CA LEU A 17 2.40 17.63 11.24
C LEU A 17 1.45 18.09 10.13
N ALA A 18 0.42 17.29 9.83
CA ALA A 18 -0.58 17.65 8.83
C ALA A 18 -1.38 18.90 9.25
N ILE A 19 -1.79 19.00 10.53
CA ILE A 19 -2.47 20.19 11.06
C ILE A 19 -1.55 21.41 10.96
N LEU A 20 -0.28 21.30 11.34
CA LEU A 20 0.70 22.39 11.24
C LEU A 20 0.88 22.85 9.78
N GLU A 21 0.98 21.91 8.84
CA GLU A 21 1.07 22.21 7.40
C GLU A 21 -0.19 22.90 6.87
N LEU A 22 -1.37 22.53 7.38
CA LEU A 22 -2.67 23.06 6.95
C LEU A 22 -3.04 24.38 7.67
N SER A 23 -2.37 24.69 8.77
CA SER A 23 -2.61 25.89 9.58
C SER A 23 -2.03 27.16 8.95
N ASN A 24 -2.36 28.30 9.53
CA ASN A 24 -1.81 29.60 9.14
C ASN A 24 -0.36 29.82 9.64
N ILE A 25 0.13 28.99 10.56
CA ILE A 25 1.47 29.11 11.19
C ILE A 25 2.59 28.84 10.17
N LYS A 26 2.31 28.12 9.09
CA LYS A 26 3.19 27.81 7.94
C LYS A 26 4.66 27.55 8.36
N PRO A 27 4.95 26.44 9.03
CA PRO A 27 6.35 26.08 9.26
C PRO A 27 7.10 25.99 7.93
N LYS A 28 8.43 26.19 7.96
CA LYS A 28 9.24 26.08 6.74
C LYS A 28 9.00 24.71 6.10
N LYS A 29 8.74 24.71 4.78
CA LYS A 29 8.45 23.46 4.03
C LYS A 29 9.51 22.38 4.28
N ASN A 30 10.77 22.76 4.32
CA ASN A 30 11.87 21.82 4.55
C ASN A 30 11.80 21.15 5.93
N CYS A 31 11.33 21.87 6.97
CA CYS A 31 11.14 21.28 8.30
C CYS A 31 10.06 20.20 8.29
N ILE A 32 8.94 20.45 7.61
CA ILE A 32 7.87 19.45 7.45
C ILE A 32 8.38 18.21 6.69
N VAL A 33 9.13 18.43 5.61
CA VAL A 33 9.72 17.35 4.80
C VAL A 33 10.68 16.51 5.64
N CYS A 34 11.67 17.17 6.29
CA CYS A 34 12.65 16.47 7.14
C CYS A 34 11.98 15.73 8.29
N ALA A 35 11.01 16.36 9.00
CA ALA A 35 10.29 15.74 10.09
C ALA A 35 9.48 14.50 9.64
N SER A 36 8.82 14.58 8.48
CA SER A 36 8.06 13.45 7.93
C SER A 36 8.96 12.28 7.56
N LEU A 37 10.07 12.55 6.85
CA LEU A 37 11.00 11.49 6.44
C LEU A 37 11.74 10.88 7.63
N PHE A 38 12.21 11.73 8.54
CA PHE A 38 12.88 11.28 9.76
C PHE A 38 12.01 10.30 10.55
N MET A 39 10.75 10.67 10.80
CA MET A 39 9.85 9.82 11.58
C MET A 39 9.50 8.50 10.87
N MET A 40 9.34 8.51 9.53
CA MET A 40 9.16 7.27 8.77
C MET A 40 10.37 6.34 8.92
N VAL A 41 11.58 6.87 8.68
CA VAL A 41 12.82 6.08 8.75
C VAL A 41 13.08 5.63 10.19
N PHE A 42 12.86 6.51 11.18
CA PHE A 42 13.04 6.16 12.59
C PHE A 42 12.08 5.07 13.06
N PHE A 43 10.79 5.18 12.73
CA PHE A 43 9.77 4.23 13.20
C PHE A 43 9.82 2.91 12.41
N LEU A 44 9.93 2.96 11.08
CA LEU A 44 9.87 1.77 10.25
C LEU A 44 11.25 1.21 9.89
N GLY A 45 12.27 2.06 9.73
CA GLY A 45 13.61 1.63 9.34
C GLY A 45 14.37 0.95 10.49
N PHE A 46 14.12 1.36 11.73
CA PHE A 46 14.75 0.76 12.92
C PHE A 46 13.80 -0.20 13.66
N ARG A 47 12.73 -0.68 13.00
CA ARG A 47 11.82 -1.65 13.61
C ARG A 47 12.50 -3.00 13.86
N GLY A 48 12.08 -3.69 14.93
CA GLY A 48 12.37 -5.10 15.16
C GLY A 48 11.46 -6.02 14.33
N PHE A 49 11.20 -7.21 14.82
CA PHE A 49 10.31 -8.18 14.19
C PHE A 49 8.85 -7.81 14.47
N ILE A 50 8.24 -7.01 13.59
CA ILE A 50 6.82 -6.63 13.65
C ILE A 50 6.11 -7.05 12.36
N GLY A 51 4.80 -7.27 12.45
CA GLY A 51 4.00 -7.78 11.34
C GLY A 51 3.99 -9.30 11.26
N ALA A 52 3.60 -9.87 10.11
CA ALA A 52 3.48 -11.29 9.91
C ALA A 52 4.61 -11.89 9.06
N ASP A 53 5.04 -11.18 8.03
CA ASP A 53 5.87 -11.77 6.98
C ASP A 53 7.36 -11.89 7.34
N TRP A 54 7.82 -11.31 8.47
CA TRP A 54 9.21 -11.43 8.91
C TRP A 54 9.62 -12.89 9.15
N ILE A 55 8.68 -13.78 9.51
CA ILE A 55 8.92 -15.22 9.67
C ILE A 55 9.43 -15.88 8.38
N ASN A 56 9.10 -15.30 7.22
CA ASN A 56 9.54 -15.75 5.90
C ASN A 56 10.75 -14.96 5.40
N TYR A 57 10.80 -13.64 5.68
CA TYR A 57 11.86 -12.78 5.15
C TYR A 57 13.16 -12.89 5.91
N TYR A 58 13.14 -13.13 7.23
CA TYR A 58 14.37 -13.32 7.99
C TYR A 58 15.12 -14.59 7.60
N PRO A 59 14.50 -15.80 7.53
CA PRO A 59 15.16 -16.99 7.02
C PRO A 59 15.69 -16.80 5.60
N ASN A 60 14.90 -16.20 4.69
CA ASN A 60 15.38 -15.90 3.35
C ASN A 60 16.62 -15.00 3.37
N PHE A 61 16.63 -13.92 4.17
CA PHE A 61 17.81 -13.07 4.30
C PHE A 61 19.04 -13.84 4.81
N ARG A 62 18.84 -14.73 5.79
CA ARG A 62 19.90 -15.55 6.33
C ARG A 62 20.50 -16.47 5.26
N ASP A 63 19.66 -17.08 4.43
CA ASP A 63 20.03 -18.11 3.48
C ASP A 63 20.52 -17.52 2.13
N VAL A 64 20.16 -16.27 1.78
CA VAL A 64 20.64 -15.61 0.56
C VAL A 64 22.16 -15.43 0.60
N PRO A 65 22.91 -15.89 -0.43
CA PRO A 65 24.34 -15.70 -0.51
C PRO A 65 24.71 -14.23 -0.76
N THR A 66 25.88 -13.82 -0.31
CA THR A 66 26.47 -12.51 -0.64
C THR A 66 26.97 -12.51 -2.08
N ILE A 67 27.18 -11.32 -2.69
CA ILE A 67 27.72 -11.20 -4.05
C ILE A 67 29.16 -11.73 -4.17
N TYR A 68 29.84 -11.96 -3.08
CA TYR A 68 31.19 -12.53 -3.05
C TYR A 68 31.22 -14.06 -3.20
N GLU A 69 30.06 -14.72 -3.05
CA GLU A 69 29.91 -16.16 -3.21
C GLU A 69 29.65 -16.49 -4.69
N TYR A 70 30.33 -17.50 -5.23
CA TYR A 70 30.33 -17.79 -6.69
C TYR A 70 28.93 -18.15 -7.24
N ASN A 71 28.01 -18.65 -6.41
CA ASN A 71 26.69 -19.12 -6.81
C ASN A 71 25.56 -18.08 -6.58
N TRP A 72 25.89 -16.87 -6.13
CA TRP A 72 24.87 -15.87 -5.73
C TRP A 72 23.88 -15.54 -6.84
N LEU A 73 24.35 -15.40 -8.08
CA LEU A 73 23.49 -15.08 -9.21
C LEU A 73 22.61 -16.27 -9.59
N GLN A 74 23.16 -17.49 -9.58
CA GLN A 74 22.39 -18.71 -9.81
C GLN A 74 21.30 -18.85 -8.76
N TYR A 75 21.62 -18.63 -7.47
CA TYR A 75 20.65 -18.63 -6.39
C TYR A 75 19.52 -17.63 -6.64
N ALA A 76 19.84 -16.39 -7.05
CA ALA A 76 18.86 -15.35 -7.28
C ALA A 76 17.81 -15.74 -8.36
N PHE A 77 18.22 -16.49 -9.38
CA PHE A 77 17.33 -16.90 -10.48
C PHE A 77 16.67 -18.27 -10.28
N SER A 78 17.14 -19.10 -9.35
CA SER A 78 16.57 -20.41 -9.05
C SER A 78 15.75 -20.47 -7.76
N SER A 79 15.76 -19.40 -6.96
CA SER A 79 15.05 -19.36 -5.68
C SER A 79 13.55 -19.24 -5.85
N TYR A 80 12.81 -19.48 -4.76
CA TYR A 80 11.34 -19.30 -4.71
C TYR A 80 10.90 -17.85 -4.91
N TYR A 81 11.69 -16.88 -4.46
CA TYR A 81 11.40 -15.47 -4.60
C TYR A 81 11.90 -14.90 -5.92
N GLU A 82 11.32 -13.76 -6.33
CA GLU A 82 11.65 -13.11 -7.58
C GLU A 82 13.11 -12.64 -7.64
N PRO A 83 13.73 -12.72 -8.84
CA PRO A 83 15.19 -12.54 -8.98
C PRO A 83 15.72 -11.19 -8.47
N PHE A 84 15.07 -10.07 -8.77
CA PHE A 84 15.57 -8.77 -8.32
C PHE A 84 15.43 -8.58 -6.82
N PHE A 85 14.45 -9.19 -6.18
CA PHE A 85 14.37 -9.21 -4.73
C PHE A 85 15.57 -9.92 -4.12
N GLN A 86 15.98 -11.05 -4.68
CA GLN A 86 17.16 -11.80 -4.21
C GLN A 86 18.46 -11.05 -4.48
N VAL A 87 18.63 -10.51 -5.71
CA VAL A 87 19.80 -9.67 -6.05
C VAL A 87 19.91 -8.47 -5.11
N PHE A 88 18.82 -7.78 -4.85
CA PHE A 88 18.77 -6.64 -3.95
C PHE A 88 19.16 -7.03 -2.52
N THR A 89 18.64 -8.16 -2.04
CA THR A 89 18.97 -8.70 -0.71
C THR A 89 20.45 -9.08 -0.64
N SER A 90 21.00 -9.80 -1.65
CA SER A 90 22.43 -10.13 -1.74
C SER A 90 23.34 -8.90 -1.68
N ILE A 91 23.00 -7.85 -2.43
CA ILE A 91 23.79 -6.61 -2.46
C ILE A 91 23.84 -5.96 -1.07
N ILE A 92 22.68 -5.79 -0.41
CA ILE A 92 22.65 -5.15 0.91
C ILE A 92 23.36 -6.01 1.95
N LYS A 93 23.13 -7.32 1.94
CA LYS A 93 23.81 -8.28 2.83
C LYS A 93 25.32 -8.23 2.67
N SER A 94 25.82 -8.03 1.45
CA SER A 94 27.26 -7.93 1.16
C SER A 94 27.89 -6.66 1.73
N VAL A 95 27.12 -5.59 1.88
CA VAL A 95 27.58 -4.34 2.53
C VAL A 95 27.62 -4.54 4.05
N TYR A 96 26.57 -5.06 4.64
CA TYR A 96 26.50 -5.37 6.06
C TYR A 96 25.53 -6.51 6.32
N ASN A 97 26.04 -7.65 6.79
CA ASN A 97 25.25 -8.86 7.05
C ASN A 97 24.44 -8.72 8.34
N ASN A 98 23.45 -7.85 8.32
CA ASN A 98 22.51 -7.62 9.42
C ASN A 98 21.12 -7.38 8.86
N TYR A 99 20.13 -8.13 9.35
CA TYR A 99 18.73 -8.05 8.89
C TYR A 99 18.09 -6.68 9.17
N PHE A 100 18.37 -6.07 10.30
CA PHE A 100 17.83 -4.76 10.63
C PHE A 100 18.44 -3.64 9.77
N PHE A 101 19.70 -3.77 9.40
CA PHE A 101 20.31 -2.90 8.39
C PHE A 101 19.62 -3.07 7.03
N TYR A 102 19.30 -4.30 6.65
CA TYR A 102 18.52 -4.57 5.44
C TYR A 102 17.14 -3.88 5.50
N LEU A 103 16.40 -3.96 6.62
CA LEU A 103 15.14 -3.27 6.81
C LEU A 103 15.31 -1.75 6.72
N PHE A 104 16.34 -1.20 7.35
CA PHE A 104 16.66 0.23 7.30
C PHE A 104 16.87 0.74 5.87
N ILE A 105 17.69 0.06 5.08
CA ILE A 105 17.94 0.43 3.68
C ILE A 105 16.66 0.33 2.84
N ASN A 106 15.84 -0.71 3.08
CA ASN A 106 14.55 -0.85 2.42
C ASN A 106 13.66 0.38 2.64
N VAL A 107 13.45 0.78 3.89
CA VAL A 107 12.61 1.91 4.26
C VAL A 107 13.20 3.24 3.77
N LEU A 108 14.53 3.38 3.82
CA LEU A 108 15.20 4.59 3.33
C LEU A 108 14.95 4.83 1.83
N ILE A 109 15.07 3.79 1.02
CA ILE A 109 14.79 3.86 -0.42
C ILE A 109 13.32 4.22 -0.66
N ASP A 110 12.40 3.59 0.07
CA ASP A 110 10.97 3.85 -0.07
C ASP A 110 10.62 5.28 0.36
N ALA A 111 11.23 5.78 1.44
CA ALA A 111 11.08 7.18 1.89
C ALA A 111 11.54 8.19 0.83
N ILE A 112 12.67 7.92 0.14
CA ILE A 112 13.17 8.77 -0.96
C ILE A 112 12.18 8.78 -2.13
N ILE A 113 11.62 7.62 -2.50
CA ILE A 113 10.65 7.52 -3.60
C ILE A 113 9.33 8.20 -3.24
N LEU A 114 8.84 8.00 -2.01
CA LEU A 114 7.64 8.68 -1.50
C LEU A 114 7.85 10.20 -1.43
N HIS A 115 9.05 10.66 -1.01
CA HIS A 115 9.41 12.06 -1.06
C HIS A 115 9.27 12.64 -2.46
N TYR A 116 9.86 11.98 -3.46
CA TYR A 116 9.75 12.39 -4.86
C TYR A 116 8.28 12.42 -5.30
N PHE A 117 7.52 11.39 -5.01
CA PHE A 117 6.13 11.24 -5.43
C PHE A 117 5.21 12.30 -4.79
N PHE A 118 5.26 12.48 -3.46
CA PHE A 118 4.43 13.46 -2.77
C PHE A 118 4.83 14.89 -3.10
N SER A 119 6.12 15.19 -3.22
CA SER A 119 6.58 16.52 -3.62
C SER A 119 6.09 16.93 -5.03
N ARG A 120 5.91 15.94 -5.93
CA ARG A 120 5.45 16.17 -7.29
C ARG A 120 3.94 16.26 -7.42
N TYR A 121 3.20 15.40 -6.73
CA TYR A 121 1.78 15.18 -7.00
C TYR A 121 0.84 15.65 -5.90
N SER A 122 1.29 15.73 -4.66
CA SER A 122 0.42 16.14 -3.56
C SER A 122 0.39 17.65 -3.36
N PRO A 123 -0.79 18.22 -3.03
CA PRO A 123 -0.90 19.62 -2.62
C PRO A 123 -0.41 19.87 -1.19
N THR A 124 -0.24 18.80 -0.36
CA THR A 124 0.15 18.86 1.04
C THR A 124 1.01 17.65 1.38
N TYR A 125 2.20 17.89 1.89
CA TYR A 125 3.23 16.86 2.04
C TYR A 125 2.97 15.94 3.25
N ALA A 126 2.93 16.51 4.47
CA ALA A 126 2.73 15.73 5.69
C ALA A 126 1.33 15.09 5.73
N PHE A 127 0.34 15.77 5.18
CA PHE A 127 -1.00 15.19 5.09
C PHE A 127 -1.03 13.97 4.17
N SER A 128 -0.24 13.94 3.08
CA SER A 128 -0.12 12.74 2.25
C SER A 128 0.57 11.58 2.98
N PHE A 129 1.57 11.84 3.80
CA PHE A 129 2.17 10.81 4.64
C PHE A 129 1.17 10.27 5.68
N LEU A 130 0.39 11.14 6.33
CA LEU A 130 -0.69 10.68 7.21
C LEU A 130 -1.64 9.72 6.47
N ILE A 131 -2.13 10.13 5.29
CA ILE A 131 -3.05 9.29 4.50
C ILE A 131 -2.36 8.02 4.01
N PHE A 132 -1.09 8.08 3.64
CA PHE A 132 -0.30 6.89 3.30
C PHE A 132 -0.35 5.86 4.43
N PHE A 133 0.01 6.22 5.64
CA PHE A 133 0.04 5.28 6.77
C PHE A 133 -1.34 4.77 7.17
N VAL A 134 -2.35 5.62 7.18
CA VAL A 134 -3.73 5.26 7.54
C VAL A 134 -4.39 4.40 6.46
N MET A 135 -4.09 4.68 5.19
CA MET A 135 -4.70 3.99 4.05
C MET A 135 -3.73 2.97 3.44
N GLY A 136 -3.27 2.05 4.26
CA GLY A 136 -2.59 0.83 3.86
C GLY A 136 -1.06 0.89 3.78
N GLY A 137 -0.44 2.07 3.79
CA GLY A 137 1.01 2.20 3.65
C GLY A 137 1.77 1.55 4.81
N LEU A 138 1.24 1.63 6.05
CA LEU A 138 1.86 0.95 7.18
C LEU A 138 1.94 -0.57 6.95
N ALA A 139 0.84 -1.20 6.56
CA ALA A 139 0.80 -2.62 6.27
C ALA A 139 1.69 -3.02 5.07
N ILE A 140 1.74 -2.16 4.04
CA ILE A 140 2.59 -2.37 2.87
C ILE A 140 4.08 -2.36 3.25
N GLU A 141 4.50 -1.40 4.08
CA GLU A 141 5.89 -1.26 4.52
C GLU A 141 6.33 -2.37 5.51
N VAL A 142 5.40 -2.84 6.34
CA VAL A 142 5.72 -3.85 7.38
C VAL A 142 5.72 -5.25 6.80
N ASP A 143 4.67 -5.65 6.09
CA ASP A 143 4.46 -7.05 5.68
C ASP A 143 4.84 -7.35 4.22
N LEU A 144 4.93 -6.35 3.34
CA LEU A 144 5.01 -6.62 1.92
C LEU A 144 6.35 -6.17 1.30
N LEU A 145 7.49 -6.60 1.88
CA LEU A 145 8.83 -6.15 1.47
C LEU A 145 9.12 -6.28 -0.03
N ARG A 146 8.60 -7.31 -0.70
CA ARG A 146 8.73 -7.48 -2.16
C ARG A 146 7.78 -6.57 -2.92
N ASN A 147 6.52 -6.58 -2.49
CA ASN A 147 5.46 -5.86 -3.20
C ASN A 147 5.63 -4.34 -3.05
N VAL A 148 6.12 -3.84 -1.91
CA VAL A 148 6.41 -2.41 -1.74
C VAL A 148 7.41 -1.91 -2.77
N LYS A 149 8.46 -2.68 -3.10
CA LYS A 149 9.42 -2.29 -4.15
C LYS A 149 8.76 -2.18 -5.52
N SER A 150 7.89 -3.12 -5.84
CA SER A 150 7.09 -3.09 -7.06
C SER A 150 6.18 -1.85 -7.11
N ILE A 151 5.50 -1.52 -6.00
CA ILE A 151 4.67 -0.31 -5.88
C ILE A 151 5.55 0.95 -6.03
N MET A 152 6.70 1.02 -5.38
CA MET A 152 7.60 2.19 -5.46
C MET A 152 8.12 2.41 -6.88
N LEU A 153 8.49 1.36 -7.61
CA LEU A 153 8.88 1.45 -9.02
C LEU A 153 7.72 1.92 -9.90
N PHE A 154 6.49 1.45 -9.61
CA PHE A 154 5.31 1.98 -10.27
C PHE A 154 5.11 3.47 -9.98
N LEU A 155 5.23 3.94 -8.72
CA LEU A 155 5.11 5.36 -8.38
C LEU A 155 6.12 6.22 -9.16
N LEU A 156 7.36 5.74 -9.34
CA LEU A 156 8.35 6.39 -10.19
C LEU A 156 7.93 6.41 -11.67
N SER A 157 7.16 5.42 -12.11
CA SER A 157 6.71 5.30 -13.51
C SER A 157 5.55 6.25 -13.85
N VAL A 158 4.80 6.76 -12.86
CA VAL A 158 3.64 7.64 -13.07
C VAL A 158 3.98 8.88 -13.90
N LYS A 159 5.19 9.45 -13.72
CA LYS A 159 5.67 10.59 -14.55
C LYS A 159 5.72 10.27 -16.04
N TYR A 160 5.92 9.01 -16.41
CA TYR A 160 5.99 8.60 -17.80
C TYR A 160 4.59 8.39 -18.42
N ILE A 161 3.56 8.15 -17.60
CA ILE A 161 2.17 8.27 -18.05
C ILE A 161 1.89 9.74 -18.40
N GLU A 162 2.28 10.69 -17.53
CA GLU A 162 2.13 12.13 -17.78
C GLU A 162 2.82 12.55 -19.08
N GLN A 163 4.06 12.09 -19.29
CA GLN A 163 4.90 12.39 -20.44
C GLN A 163 4.58 11.58 -21.70
N LYS A 164 3.65 10.66 -21.67
CA LYS A 164 3.30 9.72 -22.76
C LYS A 164 4.48 8.84 -23.22
N LYS A 165 5.39 8.47 -22.32
CA LYS A 165 6.58 7.66 -22.60
C LYS A 165 6.35 6.20 -22.20
N PHE A 166 5.60 5.45 -23.02
CA PHE A 166 5.21 4.08 -22.72
C PHE A 166 6.38 3.16 -22.42
N LEU A 167 7.44 3.17 -23.23
CA LEU A 167 8.57 2.27 -23.04
C LEU A 167 9.25 2.45 -21.68
N LYS A 168 9.44 3.70 -21.22
CA LYS A 168 10.02 3.97 -19.90
C LYS A 168 9.11 3.54 -18.77
N TYR A 169 7.79 3.70 -18.96
CA TYR A 169 6.78 3.18 -18.04
C TYR A 169 6.84 1.65 -17.96
N LEU A 170 6.84 0.98 -19.12
CA LEU A 170 6.90 -0.47 -19.24
C LEU A 170 8.15 -1.04 -18.57
N LEU A 171 9.33 -0.48 -18.86
CA LEU A 171 10.61 -0.95 -18.28
C LEU A 171 10.60 -0.90 -16.74
N LEU A 172 10.11 0.21 -16.15
CA LEU A 172 10.02 0.29 -14.68
C LEU A 172 9.06 -0.75 -14.08
N ASN A 173 7.93 -1.01 -14.75
CA ASN A 173 6.98 -2.00 -14.25
C ASN A 173 7.45 -3.44 -14.49
N LEU A 174 8.22 -3.71 -15.55
CA LEU A 174 8.91 -4.98 -15.73
C LEU A 174 10.00 -5.18 -14.67
N CYS A 175 10.79 -4.14 -14.36
CA CYS A 175 11.70 -4.18 -13.21
C CYS A 175 10.92 -4.42 -11.89
N GLY A 176 9.75 -3.80 -11.72
CA GLY A 176 8.86 -4.04 -10.60
C GLY A 176 8.38 -5.50 -10.52
N ALA A 177 8.10 -6.12 -11.68
CA ALA A 177 7.69 -7.52 -11.75
C ALA A 177 8.81 -8.49 -11.31
N MET A 178 10.06 -8.10 -11.48
CA MET A 178 11.20 -8.85 -10.96
C MET A 178 11.37 -8.74 -9.43
N PHE A 179 10.64 -7.83 -8.76
CA PHE A 179 10.49 -7.79 -7.30
C PHE A 179 9.19 -8.47 -6.86
N HIS A 180 8.09 -8.30 -7.62
CA HIS A 180 6.81 -8.94 -7.35
C HIS A 180 5.93 -8.95 -8.62
N LEU A 181 5.49 -10.13 -9.04
CA LEU A 181 4.74 -10.33 -10.30
C LEU A 181 3.48 -9.46 -10.43
N THR A 182 2.87 -9.04 -9.31
CA THR A 182 1.69 -8.16 -9.34
C THR A 182 1.95 -6.81 -10.03
N SER A 183 3.21 -6.39 -10.20
CA SER A 183 3.57 -5.20 -10.98
C SER A 183 3.09 -5.25 -12.43
N LEU A 184 2.93 -6.45 -13.01
CA LEU A 184 2.38 -6.61 -14.36
C LEU A 184 0.97 -6.05 -14.50
N LEU A 185 0.20 -6.02 -13.40
CA LEU A 185 -1.15 -5.44 -13.38
C LEU A 185 -1.17 -3.92 -13.57
N TYR A 186 -0.03 -3.24 -13.39
CA TYR A 186 0.09 -1.83 -13.72
C TYR A 186 0.22 -1.57 -15.24
N ILE A 187 0.68 -2.55 -16.04
CA ILE A 187 0.94 -2.33 -17.47
C ILE A 187 -0.32 -1.85 -18.22
N PRO A 188 -1.50 -2.50 -18.10
CA PRO A 188 -2.72 -2.03 -18.76
C PRO A 188 -3.21 -0.68 -18.22
N PHE A 189 -2.85 -0.31 -16.99
CA PHE A 189 -3.23 0.99 -16.42
C PHE A 189 -2.72 2.18 -17.25
N TYR A 190 -1.57 2.07 -17.92
CA TYR A 190 -1.06 3.13 -18.80
C TYR A 190 -2.07 3.63 -19.81
N PHE A 191 -2.84 2.72 -20.42
CA PHE A 191 -3.77 3.03 -21.50
C PHE A 191 -5.07 3.69 -21.03
N ILE A 192 -5.43 3.47 -19.75
CA ILE A 192 -6.67 3.99 -19.15
C ILE A 192 -6.42 5.15 -18.18
N ALA A 193 -5.20 5.31 -17.68
CA ALA A 193 -4.85 6.27 -16.64
C ALA A 193 -5.25 7.72 -16.96
N LYS A 194 -5.19 8.13 -18.22
CA LYS A 194 -5.52 9.50 -18.68
C LYS A 194 -6.86 9.60 -19.42
N ARG A 195 -7.63 8.51 -19.50
CA ARG A 195 -8.93 8.53 -20.15
C ARG A 195 -9.97 9.22 -19.25
N TYR A 196 -10.80 10.03 -19.83
CA TYR A 196 -11.90 10.65 -19.13
C TYR A 196 -13.05 9.65 -18.99
N LEU A 197 -13.37 9.27 -17.75
CA LEU A 197 -14.56 8.50 -17.45
C LEU A 197 -15.62 9.47 -16.91
N SER A 198 -16.83 9.46 -17.48
CA SER A 198 -17.89 10.33 -16.99
C SER A 198 -18.31 9.94 -15.58
N ARG A 199 -18.66 10.95 -14.76
CA ARG A 199 -19.15 10.72 -13.39
C ARG A 199 -20.34 9.75 -13.36
N ARG A 200 -21.24 9.82 -14.35
CA ARG A 200 -22.42 8.93 -14.43
C ARG A 200 -22.00 7.46 -14.58
N VAL A 201 -21.07 7.17 -15.49
CA VAL A 201 -20.54 5.81 -15.68
C VAL A 201 -19.86 5.31 -14.41
N PHE A 202 -19.06 6.16 -13.75
CA PHE A 202 -18.43 5.77 -12.48
C PHE A 202 -19.48 5.44 -11.40
N ILE A 203 -20.52 6.28 -11.22
CA ILE A 203 -21.59 6.01 -10.26
C ILE A 203 -22.30 4.70 -10.56
N ILE A 204 -22.63 4.42 -11.84
CA ILE A 204 -23.28 3.17 -12.24
C ILE A 204 -22.42 1.97 -11.90
N LEU A 205 -21.14 1.96 -12.32
CA LEU A 205 -20.21 0.87 -12.03
C LEU A 205 -20.02 0.66 -10.53
N PHE A 206 -19.89 1.75 -9.77
CA PHE A 206 -19.78 1.68 -8.33
C PHE A 206 -21.03 1.08 -7.68
N SER A 207 -22.23 1.53 -8.10
CA SER A 207 -23.51 1.03 -7.57
C SER A 207 -23.70 -0.47 -7.86
N ILE A 208 -23.34 -0.92 -9.07
CA ILE A 208 -23.33 -2.35 -9.42
C ILE A 208 -22.35 -3.12 -8.52
N GLY A 209 -21.16 -2.59 -8.29
CA GLY A 209 -20.18 -3.23 -7.41
C GLY A 209 -20.66 -3.34 -5.96
N VAL A 210 -21.27 -2.28 -5.41
CA VAL A 210 -21.89 -2.32 -4.06
C VAL A 210 -23.01 -3.38 -4.03
N PHE A 211 -23.84 -3.44 -5.07
CA PHE A 211 -24.90 -4.44 -5.19
C PHE A 211 -24.33 -5.87 -5.17
N ILE A 212 -23.27 -6.14 -5.94
CA ILE A 212 -22.57 -7.44 -5.95
C ILE A 212 -22.12 -7.82 -4.52
N LEU A 213 -21.47 -6.90 -3.82
CA LEU A 213 -20.96 -7.14 -2.46
C LEU A 213 -22.09 -7.39 -1.46
N VAL A 214 -23.14 -6.54 -1.47
CA VAL A 214 -24.26 -6.61 -0.51
C VAL A 214 -25.06 -7.92 -0.69
N PHE A 215 -25.32 -8.29 -1.95
CA PHE A 215 -26.08 -9.50 -2.27
C PHE A 215 -25.20 -10.74 -2.40
N LYS A 216 -23.88 -10.63 -2.16
CA LYS A 216 -22.91 -11.74 -2.21
C LYS A 216 -22.99 -12.52 -3.52
N ILE A 217 -23.03 -11.80 -4.64
CA ILE A 217 -23.16 -12.41 -5.98
C ILE A 217 -21.83 -13.02 -6.40
N ASN A 218 -21.80 -14.34 -6.54
CA ASN A 218 -20.63 -15.09 -6.99
C ASN A 218 -20.61 -15.16 -8.53
N PHE A 219 -19.90 -14.25 -9.17
CA PHE A 219 -19.75 -14.27 -10.62
C PHE A 219 -18.27 -14.28 -11.06
N PHE A 220 -17.39 -13.68 -10.25
CA PHE A 220 -15.99 -13.52 -10.60
C PHE A 220 -15.25 -14.87 -10.58
N SER A 221 -15.55 -15.71 -9.60
CA SER A 221 -15.03 -17.08 -9.48
C SER A 221 -15.33 -17.93 -10.72
N HIS A 222 -16.55 -17.80 -11.29
CA HIS A 222 -16.92 -18.53 -12.52
C HIS A 222 -16.11 -18.04 -13.73
N ILE A 223 -15.89 -16.72 -13.86
CA ILE A 223 -15.08 -16.15 -14.95
C ILE A 223 -13.63 -16.63 -14.82
N VAL A 224 -13.07 -16.51 -13.62
CA VAL A 224 -11.65 -16.86 -13.38
C VAL A 224 -11.45 -18.37 -13.45
N GLY A 225 -12.42 -19.19 -12.98
CA GLY A 225 -12.43 -20.65 -13.14
C GLY A 225 -12.33 -21.08 -14.59
N GLY A 226 -13.14 -20.46 -15.47
CA GLY A 226 -13.06 -20.71 -16.92
C GLY A 226 -11.71 -20.30 -17.54
N ILE A 227 -11.10 -19.22 -17.05
CA ILE A 227 -9.76 -18.80 -17.49
C ILE A 227 -8.68 -19.75 -16.95
N GLY A 228 -8.81 -20.23 -15.72
CA GLY A 228 -7.88 -21.16 -15.07
C GLY A 228 -7.70 -22.45 -15.87
N THR A 229 -8.78 -22.99 -16.40
CA THR A 229 -8.73 -24.21 -17.24
C THR A 229 -7.91 -24.00 -18.54
N ILE A 230 -7.86 -22.77 -19.05
CA ILE A 230 -7.08 -22.40 -20.24
C ILE A 230 -5.60 -22.14 -19.89
N LEU A 231 -5.32 -21.54 -18.71
CA LEU A 231 -3.98 -21.15 -18.28
C LEU A 231 -3.16 -22.30 -17.68
N GLY A 232 -3.79 -23.44 -17.41
CA GLY A 232 -3.15 -24.65 -16.93
C GLY A 232 -3.32 -24.94 -15.45
N GLU A 233 -2.92 -26.12 -15.03
CA GLU A 233 -3.19 -26.73 -13.73
C GLU A 233 -2.75 -25.85 -12.53
N ARG A 234 -1.57 -25.25 -12.59
CA ARG A 234 -1.08 -24.38 -11.53
C ARG A 234 -2.00 -23.20 -11.23
N PHE A 235 -2.56 -22.58 -12.28
CA PHE A 235 -3.51 -21.48 -12.13
C PHE A 235 -4.86 -21.97 -11.61
N SER A 236 -5.33 -23.15 -12.06
CA SER A 236 -6.55 -23.77 -11.57
C SER A 236 -6.48 -24.04 -10.07
N ILE A 237 -5.37 -24.61 -9.58
CA ILE A 237 -5.12 -24.86 -8.14
C ILE A 237 -5.15 -23.54 -7.35
N MET A 238 -4.49 -22.47 -7.84
CA MET A 238 -4.51 -21.17 -7.18
C MET A 238 -5.93 -20.58 -7.10
N ILE A 239 -6.71 -20.71 -8.16
CA ILE A 239 -8.09 -20.21 -8.22
C ILE A 239 -8.96 -20.99 -7.24
N GLU A 240 -8.82 -22.30 -7.20
CA GLU A 240 -9.52 -23.17 -6.27
C GLU A 240 -9.24 -22.76 -4.83
N ALA A 241 -7.97 -22.64 -4.45
CA ALA A 241 -7.55 -22.19 -3.12
C ALA A 241 -8.13 -20.80 -2.74
N TYR A 242 -8.19 -19.86 -3.65
CA TYR A 242 -8.65 -18.50 -3.33
C TYR A 242 -10.16 -18.30 -3.35
N PHE A 243 -10.92 -19.13 -4.06
CA PHE A 243 -12.34 -18.90 -4.26
C PHE A 243 -13.25 -20.07 -3.82
N PHE A 244 -12.72 -21.30 -3.73
CA PHE A 244 -13.55 -22.49 -3.51
C PHE A 244 -13.20 -23.26 -2.24
N ASP A 245 -11.96 -23.22 -1.71
CA ASP A 245 -11.54 -24.00 -0.52
C ASP A 245 -12.10 -23.46 0.80
N GLY A 246 -12.79 -22.32 0.80
CA GLY A 246 -13.44 -21.76 1.99
C GLY A 246 -12.48 -21.06 2.98
N ASP A 247 -11.17 -21.12 2.79
CA ASP A 247 -10.17 -20.48 3.65
C ASP A 247 -10.24 -18.94 3.58
N TYR A 248 -10.74 -18.40 2.48
CA TYR A 248 -10.82 -16.97 2.21
C TYR A 248 -12.27 -16.51 2.01
N PRO A 249 -13.01 -16.23 3.09
CA PRO A 249 -14.42 -15.91 3.01
C PRO A 249 -14.68 -14.63 2.20
N PRO A 250 -15.91 -14.45 1.70
CA PRO A 250 -16.33 -13.23 1.04
C PRO A 250 -16.13 -11.98 1.92
N GLN A 251 -15.92 -10.85 1.26
CA GLN A 251 -15.79 -9.55 1.94
C GLN A 251 -17.07 -9.22 2.71
N GLY A 252 -16.95 -9.01 4.02
CA GLY A 252 -18.07 -8.63 4.88
C GLY A 252 -18.44 -7.14 4.80
N LEU A 253 -19.60 -6.80 5.36
CA LEU A 253 -20.01 -5.43 5.61
C LEU A 253 -19.22 -4.88 6.80
N THR A 254 -18.23 -4.07 6.53
CA THR A 254 -17.30 -3.52 7.53
C THR A 254 -17.34 -1.99 7.56
N ILE A 255 -16.81 -1.37 8.61
CA ILE A 255 -16.60 0.08 8.66
C ILE A 255 -15.72 0.56 7.48
N GLY A 256 -14.82 -0.32 6.98
CA GLY A 256 -14.08 -0.05 5.75
C GLY A 256 -14.94 0.14 4.51
N LEU A 257 -16.13 -0.46 4.45
CA LEU A 257 -17.12 -0.20 3.39
C LEU A 257 -17.66 1.24 3.48
N PHE A 258 -17.99 1.71 4.69
CA PHE A 258 -18.42 3.11 4.90
C PHE A 258 -17.37 4.11 4.45
N ASP A 259 -16.10 3.87 4.79
CA ASP A 259 -14.96 4.69 4.34
C ASP A 259 -14.90 4.76 2.80
N ARG A 260 -15.06 3.63 2.12
CA ARG A 260 -15.07 3.57 0.64
C ARG A 260 -16.25 4.30 0.02
N ILE A 261 -17.46 4.12 0.58
CA ILE A 261 -18.66 4.81 0.11
C ILE A 261 -18.49 6.33 0.30
N LEU A 262 -18.11 6.77 1.49
CA LEU A 262 -17.92 8.20 1.78
C LEU A 262 -16.86 8.81 0.87
N THR A 263 -15.70 8.14 0.73
CA THR A 263 -14.62 8.64 -0.13
C THR A 263 -15.08 8.68 -1.60
N THR A 264 -15.85 7.70 -2.07
CA THR A 264 -16.42 7.69 -3.44
C THR A 264 -17.36 8.88 -3.64
N VAL A 265 -18.25 9.13 -2.69
CA VAL A 265 -19.15 10.30 -2.75
C VAL A 265 -18.32 11.60 -2.83
N LEU A 266 -17.29 11.73 -2.01
CA LEU A 266 -16.42 12.91 -2.04
C LEU A 266 -15.66 13.03 -3.37
N VAL A 267 -15.12 11.94 -3.92
CA VAL A 267 -14.47 11.94 -5.25
C VAL A 267 -15.45 12.38 -6.33
N VAL A 268 -16.68 11.88 -6.32
CA VAL A 268 -17.74 12.27 -7.29
C VAL A 268 -18.12 13.73 -7.15
N VAL A 269 -18.31 14.22 -5.92
CA VAL A 269 -18.68 15.64 -5.65
C VAL A 269 -17.57 16.59 -6.09
N TYR A 270 -16.32 16.26 -5.79
CA TYR A 270 -15.16 17.11 -6.10
C TYR A 270 -14.49 16.79 -7.43
N TYR A 271 -15.02 15.86 -8.23
CA TYR A 271 -14.44 15.34 -9.46
C TYR A 271 -13.86 16.42 -10.39
N ASN A 272 -14.71 17.38 -10.81
CA ASN A 272 -14.28 18.44 -11.72
C ASN A 272 -13.24 19.35 -11.05
N LYS A 273 -13.46 19.74 -9.79
CA LYS A 273 -12.53 20.61 -9.06
C LYS A 273 -11.14 20.01 -8.95
N ILE A 274 -11.03 18.68 -8.74
CA ILE A 274 -9.76 17.96 -8.67
C ILE A 274 -9.05 18.00 -10.03
N ILE A 275 -9.77 17.77 -11.14
CA ILE A 275 -9.20 17.80 -12.50
C ILE A 275 -8.81 19.22 -12.89
N ASP A 276 -9.63 20.22 -12.56
CA ASP A 276 -9.38 21.62 -12.89
C ASP A 276 -8.14 22.16 -12.18
N THR A 277 -7.80 21.66 -10.99
CA THR A 277 -6.58 22.02 -10.28
C THR A 277 -5.34 21.66 -11.10
N ARG A 278 -5.26 20.43 -11.59
CA ARG A 278 -4.21 19.91 -12.47
C ARG A 278 -4.76 18.74 -13.30
N LYS A 279 -4.64 18.81 -14.63
CA LYS A 279 -5.12 17.74 -15.53
C LYS A 279 -4.52 16.35 -15.22
N VAL A 280 -3.32 16.31 -14.66
CA VAL A 280 -2.67 15.04 -14.24
C VAL A 280 -3.44 14.29 -13.15
N ASN A 281 -4.26 14.99 -12.37
CA ASN A 281 -5.04 14.39 -11.27
C ASN A 281 -6.03 13.34 -11.76
N ILE A 282 -6.37 13.33 -13.05
CA ILE A 282 -7.20 12.28 -13.68
C ILE A 282 -6.57 10.90 -13.50
N ILE A 283 -5.24 10.79 -13.44
CA ILE A 283 -4.53 9.52 -13.22
C ILE A 283 -4.93 8.93 -11.85
N PHE A 284 -4.99 9.76 -10.82
CA PHE A 284 -5.33 9.33 -9.46
C PHE A 284 -6.81 9.00 -9.33
N ILE A 285 -7.69 9.75 -10.02
CA ILE A 285 -9.13 9.44 -10.08
C ILE A 285 -9.33 8.08 -10.75
N ASN A 286 -8.69 7.83 -11.90
CA ASN A 286 -8.83 6.55 -12.60
C ASN A 286 -8.23 5.38 -11.78
N ALA A 287 -7.10 5.60 -11.10
CA ALA A 287 -6.55 4.62 -10.17
C ALA A 287 -7.53 4.29 -9.03
N TYR A 288 -8.20 5.32 -8.48
CA TYR A 288 -9.22 5.14 -7.46
C TYR A 288 -10.44 4.37 -7.98
N ILE A 289 -10.89 4.68 -9.20
CA ILE A 289 -11.99 3.94 -9.84
C ILE A 289 -11.62 2.47 -9.99
N ILE A 290 -10.41 2.16 -10.47
CA ILE A 290 -9.93 0.78 -10.59
C ILE A 290 -9.88 0.11 -9.22
N TYR A 291 -9.36 0.81 -8.20
CA TYR A 291 -9.36 0.29 -6.84
C TYR A 291 -10.76 -0.12 -6.38
N MET A 292 -11.76 0.75 -6.59
CA MET A 292 -13.15 0.45 -6.22
C MET A 292 -13.71 -0.73 -7.03
N LEU A 293 -13.49 -0.74 -8.34
CA LEU A 293 -13.94 -1.84 -9.17
C LEU A 293 -13.30 -3.17 -8.74
N VAL A 294 -11.99 -3.20 -8.59
CA VAL A 294 -11.30 -4.40 -8.09
C VAL A 294 -11.88 -4.84 -6.76
N PHE A 295 -11.98 -3.94 -5.77
CA PHE A 295 -12.47 -4.29 -4.44
C PHE A 295 -13.88 -4.88 -4.45
N PHE A 296 -14.82 -4.25 -5.16
CA PHE A 296 -16.22 -4.68 -5.16
C PHE A 296 -16.47 -5.89 -6.05
N TYR A 297 -15.82 -5.94 -7.22
CA TYR A 297 -16.07 -7.01 -8.20
C TYR A 297 -15.32 -8.30 -7.88
N THR A 298 -14.30 -8.27 -7.01
CA THR A 298 -13.62 -9.46 -6.49
C THR A 298 -13.96 -9.76 -5.03
N SER A 299 -15.06 -9.20 -4.52
CA SER A 299 -15.49 -9.31 -3.13
C SER A 299 -15.86 -10.73 -2.67
N GLU A 300 -15.95 -11.68 -3.59
CA GLU A 300 -16.13 -13.10 -3.30
C GLU A 300 -14.99 -13.70 -2.48
N SER A 301 -13.76 -13.16 -2.64
CA SER A 301 -12.60 -13.49 -1.82
C SER A 301 -12.02 -12.23 -1.21
N ASN A 302 -12.04 -12.14 0.12
CA ASN A 302 -11.51 -10.98 0.85
C ASN A 302 -10.01 -10.77 0.60
N VAL A 303 -9.25 -11.85 0.44
CA VAL A 303 -7.80 -11.82 0.20
C VAL A 303 -7.50 -11.33 -1.21
N VAL A 304 -8.23 -11.79 -2.22
CA VAL A 304 -8.04 -11.32 -3.61
C VAL A 304 -8.38 -9.83 -3.70
N ALA A 305 -9.54 -9.41 -3.16
CA ALA A 305 -9.95 -8.02 -3.14
C ALA A 305 -8.91 -7.12 -2.42
N ALA A 306 -8.37 -7.57 -1.29
CA ALA A 306 -7.36 -6.84 -0.55
C ALA A 306 -6.01 -6.79 -1.28
N ARG A 307 -5.50 -7.92 -1.81
CA ARG A 307 -4.20 -7.98 -2.48
C ARG A 307 -4.15 -7.14 -3.75
N LEU A 308 -5.16 -7.28 -4.63
CA LEU A 308 -5.24 -6.51 -5.85
C LEU A 308 -5.55 -5.03 -5.56
N GLY A 309 -6.41 -4.76 -4.57
CA GLY A 309 -6.75 -3.39 -4.16
C GLY A 309 -5.55 -2.61 -3.65
N LYS A 310 -4.64 -3.23 -2.89
CA LYS A 310 -3.43 -2.57 -2.35
C LYS A 310 -2.57 -1.92 -3.43
N LEU A 311 -2.56 -2.46 -4.65
CA LEU A 311 -1.82 -1.89 -5.77
C LEU A 311 -2.26 -0.46 -6.12
N PHE A 312 -3.52 -0.11 -5.86
CA PHE A 312 -4.10 1.18 -6.21
C PHE A 312 -4.34 2.10 -5.00
N TYR A 313 -3.88 1.75 -3.80
CA TYR A 313 -4.01 2.58 -2.60
C TYR A 313 -3.33 3.95 -2.73
N PHE A 314 -2.32 4.06 -3.58
CA PHE A 314 -1.63 5.33 -3.87
C PHE A 314 -2.60 6.43 -4.34
N SER A 315 -3.75 6.07 -4.89
CA SER A 315 -4.79 7.03 -5.27
C SER A 315 -5.34 7.80 -4.08
N TYR A 316 -5.56 7.13 -2.92
CA TYR A 316 -5.98 7.79 -1.69
C TYR A 316 -4.96 8.82 -1.21
N TRP A 317 -3.67 8.48 -1.30
CA TRP A 317 -2.59 9.31 -0.76
C TRP A 317 -2.51 10.68 -1.43
N ILE A 318 -3.05 10.79 -2.63
CA ILE A 318 -3.13 12.05 -3.39
C ILE A 318 -4.55 12.63 -3.41
N LEU A 319 -5.58 11.79 -3.59
CA LEU A 319 -6.96 12.28 -3.72
C LEU A 319 -7.50 12.87 -2.42
N VAL A 320 -7.21 12.27 -1.26
CA VAL A 320 -7.70 12.78 0.02
C VAL A 320 -7.18 14.20 0.31
N PRO A 321 -5.88 14.49 0.17
CA PRO A 321 -5.36 15.85 0.21
C PRO A 321 -5.98 16.81 -0.82
N LEU A 322 -6.24 16.35 -2.04
CA LEU A 322 -6.89 17.16 -3.08
C LEU A 322 -8.35 17.47 -2.72
N ILE A 323 -9.11 16.50 -2.21
CA ILE A 323 -10.48 16.69 -1.72
C ILE A 323 -10.51 17.73 -0.61
N TYR A 324 -9.63 17.59 0.40
CA TYR A 324 -9.52 18.54 1.49
C TYR A 324 -9.25 19.98 0.98
N LYS A 325 -8.31 20.15 0.07
CA LYS A 325 -8.02 21.45 -0.54
C LYS A 325 -9.19 22.02 -1.35
N SER A 326 -10.02 21.15 -1.92
CA SER A 326 -11.19 21.51 -2.71
C SER A 326 -12.39 21.95 -1.86
N MET A 327 -12.39 21.66 -0.56
CA MET A 327 -13.42 22.09 0.39
C MET A 327 -13.28 23.59 0.68
N LYS A 328 -14.35 24.37 0.49
CA LYS A 328 -14.36 25.82 0.78
C LYS A 328 -14.73 26.12 2.23
N CYS A 329 -15.70 25.40 2.78
CA CYS A 329 -16.23 25.60 4.12
C CYS A 329 -15.23 25.11 5.19
N LYS A 330 -14.89 25.97 6.15
CA LYS A 330 -13.98 25.62 7.28
C LYS A 330 -14.56 24.50 8.15
N MET A 331 -15.87 24.51 8.37
CA MET A 331 -16.56 23.49 9.15
C MET A 331 -16.47 22.11 8.48
N ASN A 332 -16.67 22.03 7.14
CA ASN A 332 -16.51 20.76 6.41
C ASN A 332 -15.07 20.22 6.50
N ARG A 333 -14.07 21.10 6.46
CA ARG A 333 -12.67 20.72 6.67
C ARG A 333 -12.43 20.16 8.08
N ALA A 334 -12.99 20.80 9.10
CA ALA A 334 -12.88 20.35 10.49
C ALA A 334 -13.54 18.97 10.69
N PHE A 335 -14.77 18.79 10.20
CA PHE A 335 -15.45 17.49 10.23
C PHE A 335 -14.70 16.41 9.47
N PHE A 336 -14.11 16.73 8.33
CA PHE A 336 -13.34 15.79 7.55
C PHE A 336 -12.06 15.36 8.28
N LEU A 337 -11.35 16.28 8.94
CA LEU A 337 -10.20 15.93 9.77
C LEU A 337 -10.61 15.09 10.99
N ALA A 338 -11.70 15.45 11.68
CA ALA A 338 -12.21 14.64 12.78
C ALA A 338 -12.58 13.21 12.33
N TYR A 339 -13.26 13.08 11.18
CA TYR A 339 -13.54 11.79 10.56
C TYR A 339 -12.27 10.99 10.29
N LEU A 340 -11.24 11.62 9.70
CA LEU A 340 -9.97 10.96 9.43
C LEU A 340 -9.27 10.49 10.72
N LEU A 341 -9.36 11.24 11.80
CA LEU A 341 -8.82 10.83 13.09
C LEU A 341 -9.54 9.58 13.63
N ILE A 342 -10.87 9.60 13.60
CA ILE A 342 -11.70 8.47 14.06
C ILE A 342 -11.39 7.22 13.25
N ILE A 343 -11.39 7.33 11.90
CA ILE A 343 -11.12 6.17 11.03
C ILE A 343 -9.69 5.66 11.17
N SER A 344 -8.73 6.54 11.46
CA SER A 344 -7.34 6.18 11.72
C SER A 344 -7.21 5.34 12.99
N CYS A 345 -7.79 5.80 14.09
CA CYS A 345 -7.83 5.06 15.35
C CYS A 345 -8.53 3.71 15.21
N TYR A 346 -9.65 3.69 14.49
CA TYR A 346 -10.37 2.45 14.22
C TYR A 346 -9.53 1.46 13.41
N LYS A 347 -8.92 1.89 12.30
CA LYS A 347 -8.08 1.02 11.45
C LYS A 347 -6.89 0.45 12.21
N ILE A 348 -6.22 1.24 13.04
CA ILE A 348 -5.13 0.74 13.89
C ILE A 348 -5.65 -0.27 14.90
N GLY A 349 -6.78 0.01 15.55
CA GLY A 349 -7.38 -0.89 16.53
C GLY A 349 -7.83 -2.23 15.96
N THR A 350 -8.30 -2.24 14.70
CA THR A 350 -8.78 -3.47 14.03
C THR A 350 -7.68 -4.28 13.34
N GLN A 351 -6.56 -3.65 12.98
CA GLN A 351 -5.38 -4.37 12.46
C GLN A 351 -4.75 -5.33 13.50
N ARG A 352 -5.20 -5.23 14.74
CA ARG A 352 -4.80 -6.06 15.87
C ARG A 352 -5.09 -7.55 15.70
N SER A 353 -6.09 -7.92 14.90
CA SER A 353 -6.46 -9.32 14.67
C SER A 353 -5.61 -10.03 13.60
N GLY A 354 -4.66 -9.35 13.01
CA GLY A 354 -3.87 -9.85 11.88
C GLY A 354 -2.38 -9.51 11.97
N SER A 355 -1.78 -9.55 13.16
CA SER A 355 -0.31 -9.51 13.38
C SER A 355 0.44 -8.21 13.05
N ILE A 356 -0.16 -7.19 12.42
CA ILE A 356 0.56 -5.94 12.09
C ILE A 356 0.82 -5.08 13.33
N VAL A 357 -0.07 -5.15 14.34
CA VAL A 357 0.05 -4.42 15.60
C VAL A 357 0.47 -5.38 16.71
N ASP A 358 1.55 -6.10 16.47
CA ASP A 358 2.26 -6.79 17.54
C ASP A 358 3.04 -5.77 18.38
N GLU A 359 3.57 -6.27 19.50
CA GLU A 359 4.43 -5.46 20.36
C GLU A 359 5.53 -4.79 19.52
N TYR A 360 5.46 -3.46 19.43
CA TYR A 360 6.41 -2.69 18.65
C TYR A 360 7.77 -2.72 19.31
N GLU A 361 8.77 -3.08 18.55
CA GLU A 361 10.18 -3.05 18.94
C GLU A 361 10.95 -2.10 18.03
N ASN A 362 11.96 -1.48 18.60
CA ASN A 362 12.88 -0.63 17.87
C ASN A 362 14.31 -0.98 18.25
N VAL A 363 15.13 -1.30 17.26
CA VAL A 363 16.51 -1.79 17.44
C VAL A 363 17.37 -0.83 18.29
N ILE A 364 17.04 0.48 18.30
CA ILE A 364 17.78 1.47 19.09
C ILE A 364 17.49 1.32 20.59
N PHE A 365 16.27 0.90 20.96
CA PHE A 365 15.84 0.80 22.37
C PHE A 365 15.85 -0.63 22.91
N GLY A 366 16.03 -1.61 22.06
CA GLY A 366 16.01 -3.03 22.37
C GLY A 366 15.04 -3.80 21.49
N TYR A 367 15.37 -5.04 21.19
CA TYR A 367 14.56 -5.94 20.36
C TYR A 367 14.81 -7.38 20.79
N GLU A 368 13.84 -8.24 20.54
CA GLU A 368 13.98 -9.69 20.69
C GLU A 368 14.71 -10.28 19.48
N THR A 369 15.51 -11.32 19.71
CA THR A 369 16.09 -12.10 18.61
C THR A 369 15.00 -12.89 17.88
N TYR A 370 15.35 -13.44 16.71
CA TYR A 370 14.42 -14.30 15.96
C TYR A 370 13.98 -15.52 16.78
N GLU A 371 14.91 -16.13 17.49
CA GLU A 371 14.71 -17.32 18.33
C GLU A 371 13.80 -17.04 19.54
N GLU A 372 13.85 -15.81 20.07
CA GLU A 372 12.99 -15.38 21.18
C GLU A 372 11.59 -14.95 20.69
N ARG A 373 11.51 -14.35 19.50
CA ARG A 373 10.26 -13.82 18.95
C ARG A 373 9.41 -14.89 18.24
N TYR A 374 10.06 -15.80 17.50
CA TYR A 374 9.39 -16.81 16.69
C TYR A 374 8.40 -17.69 17.48
N PRO A 375 8.72 -18.20 18.69
CA PRO A 375 7.77 -19.00 19.48
C PRO A 375 6.52 -18.23 19.94
N LYS A 376 6.59 -16.88 19.97
CA LYS A 376 5.48 -16.00 20.37
C LYS A 376 4.54 -15.69 19.19
N PHE A 377 4.99 -15.97 17.97
CA PHE A 377 4.22 -15.69 16.76
C PHE A 377 2.98 -16.60 16.68
N GLY A 378 1.80 -15.97 16.48
CA GLY A 378 0.55 -16.70 16.39
C GLY A 378 -0.06 -17.15 17.73
N VAL A 379 0.63 -16.91 18.86
CA VAL A 379 0.06 -17.16 20.19
C VAL A 379 -0.87 -16.00 20.54
N PRO A 380 -2.17 -16.25 20.83
CA PRO A 380 -3.07 -15.18 21.26
C PRO A 380 -2.55 -14.56 22.56
N VAL A 381 -2.26 -13.28 22.54
CA VAL A 381 -1.90 -12.54 23.78
C VAL A 381 -3.16 -12.51 24.66
N LYS A 382 -3.07 -13.15 25.84
CA LYS A 382 -4.13 -13.19 26.85
C LYS A 382 -4.45 -11.81 27.43
#